data_278d1779101ba9cc35d3c9af0be1f400
#
_entry.id   278d1779101ba9cc35d3c9af0be1f400
#
_cell.length_a   1.000
_cell.length_b   1.000
_cell.length_c   1.000
_cell.angle_alpha   90.00
_cell.angle_beta   90.00
_cell.angle_gamma   90.00
#
_symmetry.space_group_name_H-M   'P 1'
#
loop_
_entity.id
_entity.type
_entity.pdbx_description
1 polymer ?
#
loop_
_entity_poly.entity_id
_entity_poly.type
_entity_poly.pdbx_seq_one_letter_code
_entity_poly.pdbx_strand_id
1 'polypeptide(L)'
;MLTWYFLTFMMRQKLQTRNQQPEETREEWVIWIKDKMEQVMRDAATTSWDKICIYRVPLSLKKSDKNSYFPQAVSLGPYHHGDEHLRPMDYHKWRAVNMVMKRTKQGIEMYIDAMKELEERARACYEGPIGLSSNKFTQMLVLDGCFVLDLFRGAYEGFSKLG
;
A
#
# COMPACT_ATOMS: atom_id res chain seq x y z
N MET A 1 -10.10 -26.55 23.39
CA MET A 1 -9.69 -27.96 23.68
C MET A 1 -8.87 -28.61 22.58
N LEU A 2 -9.02 -28.25 21.31
CA LEU A 2 -8.25 -28.81 20.15
C LEU A 2 -6.79 -28.34 20.09
N THR A 3 -6.46 -27.15 20.57
CA THR A 3 -5.10 -26.61 20.55
C THR A 3 -4.13 -27.32 21.50
N TRP A 4 -4.62 -27.86 22.62
CA TRP A 4 -3.80 -28.63 23.57
C TRP A 4 -3.45 -30.02 23.04
N TYR A 5 -4.36 -30.65 22.32
CA TYR A 5 -4.12 -31.94 21.66
C TYR A 5 -3.11 -31.84 20.52
N PHE A 6 -3.16 -30.74 19.75
CA PHE A 6 -2.20 -30.49 18.65
C PHE A 6 -0.79 -30.23 19.19
N LEU A 7 -0.66 -29.46 20.28
CA LEU A 7 0.65 -29.22 20.91
C LEU A 7 1.26 -30.49 21.52
N THR A 8 0.46 -31.31 22.19
CA THR A 8 0.92 -32.59 22.75
C THR A 8 1.24 -33.62 21.67
N PHE A 9 0.51 -33.64 20.55
CA PHE A 9 0.82 -34.50 19.41
C PHE A 9 2.13 -34.08 18.72
N MET A 10 2.33 -32.79 18.50
CA MET A 10 3.57 -32.25 17.93
C MET A 10 4.79 -32.45 18.85
N MET A 11 4.61 -32.35 20.16
CA MET A 11 5.68 -32.67 21.12
C MET A 11 6.02 -34.18 21.11
N ARG A 12 5.05 -35.06 21.00
CA ARG A 12 5.32 -36.53 20.89
C ARG A 12 6.02 -36.90 19.60
N GLN A 13 5.68 -36.28 18.48
CA GLN A 13 6.39 -36.50 17.20
C GLN A 13 7.85 -35.99 17.26
N LYS A 14 8.11 -34.84 17.87
CA LYS A 14 9.48 -34.34 18.06
C LYS A 14 10.34 -35.22 18.97
N LEU A 15 9.75 -35.94 19.90
CA LEU A 15 10.49 -36.87 20.75
C LEU A 15 10.84 -38.19 20.05
N GLN A 16 10.15 -38.57 18.97
CA GLN A 16 10.45 -39.80 18.22
C GLN A 16 11.40 -39.61 17.04
N THR A 17 11.63 -38.38 16.55
CA THR A 17 12.60 -38.07 15.48
C THR A 17 13.94 -37.58 16.03
N ARG A 18 14.26 -37.87 17.31
CA ARG A 18 15.50 -37.46 17.97
C ARG A 18 16.69 -38.37 17.63
N ASN A 19 16.87 -38.68 16.33
CA ASN A 19 18.11 -39.26 15.86
C ASN A 19 18.50 -38.65 14.51
N GLN A 20 19.64 -37.92 14.50
CA GLN A 20 20.42 -37.47 13.35
C GLN A 20 20.24 -36.02 12.84
N GLN A 21 19.98 -35.05 13.70
CA GLN A 21 20.48 -33.69 13.41
C GLN A 21 21.47 -33.30 14.50
N PRO A 22 22.65 -32.73 14.16
CA PRO A 22 23.54 -32.18 15.17
C PRO A 22 22.72 -31.12 15.94
N GLU A 23 22.65 -31.26 17.28
CA GLU A 23 22.06 -30.23 18.13
C GLU A 23 22.90 -28.94 17.91
N GLU A 24 22.30 -27.96 17.24
CA GLU A 24 22.86 -26.61 17.25
C GLU A 24 23.15 -26.22 18.69
N THR A 25 24.38 -25.89 18.98
CA THR A 25 24.74 -25.46 20.33
C THR A 25 24.01 -24.16 20.63
N ARG A 26 23.69 -23.92 21.90
CA ARG A 26 23.07 -22.66 22.33
C ARG A 26 23.84 -21.45 21.82
N GLU A 27 25.15 -21.57 21.69
CA GLU A 27 26.03 -20.50 21.21
C GLU A 27 25.82 -20.23 19.72
N GLU A 28 25.73 -21.26 18.87
CA GLU A 28 25.46 -21.14 17.43
C GLU A 28 24.10 -20.50 17.18
N TRP A 29 23.10 -20.92 17.93
CA TRP A 29 21.74 -20.35 17.84
C TRP A 29 21.70 -18.87 18.26
N VAL A 30 22.42 -18.49 19.32
CA VAL A 30 22.53 -17.09 19.76
C VAL A 30 23.27 -16.24 18.72
N ILE A 31 24.33 -16.76 18.10
CA ILE A 31 25.07 -16.09 17.03
C ILE A 31 24.11 -15.88 15.84
N TRP A 32 23.42 -16.93 15.40
CA TRP A 32 22.45 -16.83 14.30
C TRP A 32 21.37 -15.78 14.55
N ILE A 33 20.81 -15.70 15.78
CA ILE A 33 19.84 -14.67 16.14
C ILE A 33 20.46 -13.26 16.04
N LYS A 34 21.65 -13.06 16.55
CA LYS A 34 22.33 -11.77 16.48
C LYS A 34 22.57 -11.34 15.04
N ASP A 35 23.07 -12.24 14.20
CA ASP A 35 23.28 -11.97 12.77
C ASP A 35 21.96 -11.61 12.06
N LYS A 36 20.88 -12.31 12.38
CA LYS A 36 19.55 -11.98 11.85
C LYS A 36 19.04 -10.63 12.31
N MET A 37 19.22 -10.29 13.58
CA MET A 37 18.86 -8.97 14.10
C MET A 37 19.67 -7.86 13.42
N GLU A 38 20.97 -8.04 13.24
CA GLU A 38 21.81 -7.08 12.53
C GLU A 38 21.44 -6.97 11.04
N GLN A 39 21.11 -8.09 10.39
CA GLN A 39 20.64 -8.07 9.01
C GLN A 39 19.35 -7.27 8.87
N VAL A 40 18.37 -7.50 9.75
CA VAL A 40 17.09 -6.74 9.75
C VAL A 40 17.34 -5.25 10.00
N MET A 41 18.28 -4.91 10.89
CA MET A 41 18.65 -3.51 11.12
C MET A 41 19.35 -2.87 9.92
N ARG A 42 20.23 -3.59 9.22
CA ARG A 42 20.85 -3.12 7.98
C ARG A 42 19.80 -2.94 6.87
N ASP A 43 18.90 -3.90 6.74
CA ASP A 43 17.80 -3.84 5.76
C ASP A 43 16.83 -2.68 6.08
N ALA A 44 16.54 -2.44 7.35
CA ALA A 44 15.74 -1.30 7.80
C ALA A 44 16.43 0.05 7.52
N ALA A 45 17.74 0.14 7.66
CA ALA A 45 18.50 1.36 7.34
C ALA A 45 18.56 1.65 5.84
N THR A 46 18.49 0.60 4.99
CA THR A 46 18.46 0.73 3.52
C THR A 46 17.04 0.81 2.96
N THR A 47 16.11 0.10 3.58
CA THR A 47 14.68 0.13 3.22
C THR A 47 14.00 1.14 4.13
N SER A 48 13.53 2.23 3.54
CA SER A 48 12.89 3.35 4.26
C SER A 48 11.52 2.94 4.85
N TRP A 49 11.50 1.97 5.78
CA TRP A 49 10.28 1.55 6.49
C TRP A 49 9.59 2.73 7.17
N ASP A 50 10.37 3.73 7.63
CA ASP A 50 9.84 4.95 8.23
C ASP A 50 9.03 5.81 7.26
N LYS A 51 9.13 5.55 5.94
CA LYS A 51 8.38 6.28 4.91
C LYS A 51 7.11 5.55 4.50
N ILE A 52 7.00 4.23 4.74
CA ILE A 52 5.81 3.47 4.38
C ILE A 52 4.67 3.85 5.31
N CYS A 53 3.61 4.42 4.75
CA CYS A 53 2.40 4.78 5.49
C CYS A 53 1.12 4.20 4.85
N ILE A 54 1.23 3.58 3.68
CA ILE A 54 0.12 2.98 2.93
C ILE A 54 0.40 1.50 2.71
N TYR A 55 -0.27 0.65 3.50
CA TYR A 55 -0.09 -0.79 3.51
C TYR A 55 -1.15 -1.51 2.69
N ARG A 56 -0.79 -2.69 2.18
CA ARG A 56 -1.76 -3.60 1.58
C ARG A 56 -2.54 -4.32 2.67
N VAL A 57 -3.85 -4.43 2.51
CA VAL A 57 -4.67 -5.22 3.41
C VAL A 57 -4.28 -6.70 3.30
N PRO A 58 -3.93 -7.39 4.41
CA PRO A 58 -3.58 -8.80 4.40
C PRO A 58 -4.65 -9.68 3.78
N LEU A 59 -4.22 -10.71 3.03
CA LEU A 59 -5.16 -11.64 2.36
C LEU A 59 -6.10 -12.37 3.33
N SER A 60 -5.67 -12.60 4.57
CA SER A 60 -6.49 -13.21 5.62
C SER A 60 -7.72 -12.36 5.94
N LEU A 61 -7.55 -11.03 6.02
CA LEU A 61 -8.65 -10.10 6.26
C LEU A 61 -9.57 -9.97 5.05
N LYS A 62 -9.00 -9.93 3.83
CA LYS A 62 -9.78 -9.90 2.59
C LYS A 62 -10.66 -11.15 2.38
N LYS A 63 -10.25 -12.30 2.93
CA LYS A 63 -11.04 -13.55 2.84
C LYS A 63 -12.24 -13.57 3.77
N SER A 64 -12.14 -12.92 4.93
CA SER A 64 -13.24 -12.90 5.93
C SER A 64 -14.35 -11.94 5.54
N ASP A 65 -14.02 -10.83 4.87
CA ASP A 65 -15.02 -9.86 4.36
C ASP A 65 -14.54 -9.25 3.04
N LYS A 66 -14.98 -9.85 1.94
CA LYS A 66 -14.56 -9.43 0.59
C LYS A 66 -15.01 -8.00 0.24
N ASN A 67 -16.13 -7.54 0.76
CA ASN A 67 -16.71 -6.27 0.34
C ASN A 67 -16.13 -5.08 1.11
N SER A 68 -15.69 -5.27 2.35
CA SER A 68 -15.21 -4.16 3.19
C SER A 68 -13.82 -3.64 2.81
N TYR A 69 -13.03 -4.43 2.09
CA TYR A 69 -11.63 -4.09 1.74
C TYR A 69 -11.40 -3.83 0.25
N PHE A 70 -12.46 -3.84 -0.55
CA PHE A 70 -12.39 -3.48 -1.96
C PHE A 70 -13.12 -2.17 -2.21
N PRO A 71 -12.54 -1.22 -2.95
CA PRO A 71 -13.22 0.02 -3.29
C PRO A 71 -14.46 -0.28 -4.15
N GLN A 72 -15.58 0.33 -3.78
CA GLN A 72 -16.86 0.09 -4.45
C GLN A 72 -17.19 1.18 -5.47
N ALA A 73 -16.63 2.38 -5.33
CA ALA A 73 -16.98 3.51 -6.17
C ALA A 73 -15.76 4.10 -6.91
N VAL A 74 -14.66 4.36 -6.23
CA VAL A 74 -13.51 5.06 -6.80
C VAL A 74 -12.20 4.42 -6.33
N SER A 75 -11.23 4.32 -7.24
CA SER A 75 -9.84 3.98 -6.91
C SER A 75 -9.09 5.26 -6.55
N LEU A 76 -8.41 5.29 -5.42
CA LEU A 76 -7.43 6.32 -5.08
C LEU A 76 -6.08 5.64 -4.84
N GLY A 77 -5.04 6.10 -5.54
CA GLY A 77 -3.74 5.48 -5.51
C GLY A 77 -3.60 4.22 -6.38
N PRO A 78 -2.41 3.56 -6.34
CA PRO A 78 -2.01 2.58 -7.34
C PRO A 78 -2.59 1.18 -7.16
N TYR A 79 -3.07 0.82 -5.96
CA TYR A 79 -3.42 -0.56 -5.65
C TYR A 79 -4.64 -1.10 -6.41
N HIS A 80 -5.58 -0.22 -6.74
CA HIS A 80 -6.81 -0.52 -7.49
C HIS A 80 -6.93 0.30 -8.78
N HIS A 81 -5.80 0.91 -9.19
CA HIS A 81 -5.76 1.72 -10.42
C HIS A 81 -5.98 0.83 -11.64
N GLY A 82 -7.02 1.16 -12.42
CA GLY A 82 -7.37 0.44 -13.63
C GLY A 82 -8.35 -0.72 -13.44
N ASP A 83 -8.82 -0.99 -12.20
CA ASP A 83 -9.88 -1.96 -11.96
C ASP A 83 -11.14 -1.57 -12.75
N GLU A 84 -11.67 -2.52 -13.53
CA GLU A 84 -12.69 -2.24 -14.55
C GLU A 84 -13.98 -1.65 -13.95
N HIS A 85 -14.41 -2.16 -12.82
CA HIS A 85 -15.64 -1.70 -12.16
C HIS A 85 -15.53 -0.28 -11.58
N LEU A 86 -14.31 0.28 -11.45
CA LEU A 86 -14.05 1.64 -10.94
C LEU A 86 -13.85 2.67 -12.05
N ARG A 87 -13.67 2.23 -13.31
CA ARG A 87 -13.45 3.12 -14.47
C ARG A 87 -14.51 4.19 -14.68
N PRO A 88 -15.81 3.97 -14.38
CA PRO A 88 -16.80 5.04 -14.54
C PRO A 88 -16.44 6.31 -13.76
N MET A 89 -15.72 6.19 -12.64
CA MET A 89 -15.28 7.35 -11.86
C MET A 89 -14.07 8.09 -12.47
N ASP A 90 -13.36 7.50 -13.42
CA ASP A 90 -12.25 8.18 -14.09
C ASP A 90 -12.71 9.43 -14.86
N TYR A 91 -13.94 9.40 -15.42
CA TYR A 91 -14.53 10.59 -16.03
C TYR A 91 -14.65 11.75 -15.03
N HIS A 92 -15.08 11.47 -13.81
CA HIS A 92 -15.22 12.48 -12.76
C HIS A 92 -13.84 13.01 -12.28
N LYS A 93 -12.81 12.17 -12.28
CA LYS A 93 -11.44 12.61 -11.99
C LYS A 93 -10.93 13.58 -13.06
N TRP A 94 -11.13 13.29 -14.34
CA TRP A 94 -10.79 14.20 -15.44
C TRP A 94 -11.57 15.52 -15.36
N ARG A 95 -12.85 15.46 -15.02
CA ARG A 95 -13.66 16.67 -14.77
C ARG A 95 -13.06 17.51 -13.64
N ALA A 96 -12.66 16.89 -12.54
CA ALA A 96 -12.04 17.57 -11.41
C ALA A 96 -10.74 18.28 -11.80
N VAL A 97 -9.86 17.62 -12.57
CA VAL A 97 -8.65 18.27 -13.12
C VAL A 97 -9.00 19.54 -13.88
N ASN A 98 -9.98 19.46 -14.80
CA ASN A 98 -10.40 20.61 -15.60
C ASN A 98 -10.96 21.74 -14.70
N MET A 99 -11.72 21.40 -13.65
CA MET A 99 -12.24 22.38 -12.69
C MET A 99 -11.13 23.04 -11.88
N VAL A 100 -10.16 22.27 -11.43
CA VAL A 100 -8.99 22.80 -10.71
C VAL A 100 -8.18 23.74 -11.62
N MET A 101 -7.86 23.33 -12.83
CA MET A 101 -7.13 24.15 -13.82
C MET A 101 -7.85 25.48 -14.13
N LYS A 102 -9.17 25.44 -14.34
CA LYS A 102 -9.98 26.67 -14.56
C LYS A 102 -9.90 27.64 -13.38
N ARG A 103 -9.90 27.12 -12.15
CA ARG A 103 -9.83 27.94 -10.93
C ARG A 103 -8.46 28.54 -10.71
N THR A 104 -7.43 27.74 -10.88
CA THR A 104 -6.03 28.18 -10.62
C THR A 104 -5.45 28.97 -11.79
N LYS A 105 -6.05 28.88 -12.97
CA LYS A 105 -5.54 29.44 -14.24
C LYS A 105 -4.15 28.91 -14.59
N GLN A 106 -3.81 27.68 -14.16
CA GLN A 106 -2.56 27.00 -14.44
C GLN A 106 -2.74 25.91 -15.48
N GLY A 107 -1.70 25.68 -16.32
CA GLY A 107 -1.67 24.59 -17.27
C GLY A 107 -1.44 23.24 -16.62
N ILE A 108 -1.77 22.15 -17.32
CA ILE A 108 -1.59 20.77 -16.84
C ILE A 108 -0.10 20.43 -16.61
N GLU A 109 0.78 21.08 -17.36
CA GLU A 109 2.23 20.89 -17.28
C GLU A 109 2.76 21.16 -15.88
N MET A 110 2.29 22.24 -15.26
CA MET A 110 2.68 22.60 -13.88
C MET A 110 2.33 21.48 -12.88
N TYR A 111 1.17 20.87 -13.01
CA TYR A 111 0.76 19.78 -12.11
C TYR A 111 1.56 18.51 -12.36
N ILE A 112 1.86 18.22 -13.61
CA ILE A 112 2.69 17.07 -14.01
C ILE A 112 4.10 17.23 -13.45
N ASP A 113 4.71 18.37 -13.63
CA ASP A 113 6.09 18.64 -13.19
C ASP A 113 6.18 18.58 -11.66
N ALA A 114 5.25 19.20 -10.94
CA ALA A 114 5.18 19.13 -9.48
C ALA A 114 5.01 17.68 -8.97
N MET A 115 4.18 16.86 -9.63
CA MET A 115 4.01 15.47 -9.24
C MET A 115 5.20 14.59 -9.61
N LYS A 116 5.93 14.91 -10.67
CA LYS A 116 7.20 14.22 -11.01
C LYS A 116 8.28 14.46 -9.97
N GLU A 117 8.41 15.67 -9.45
CA GLU A 117 9.35 15.97 -8.37
C GLU A 117 9.02 15.19 -7.08
N LEU A 118 7.75 14.89 -6.86
CA LEU A 118 7.28 14.15 -5.70
C LEU A 118 7.24 12.62 -5.90
N GLU A 119 7.46 12.12 -7.12
CA GLU A 119 7.22 10.73 -7.49
C GLU A 119 7.94 9.73 -6.58
N GLU A 120 9.25 9.90 -6.36
CA GLU A 120 10.03 8.98 -5.52
C GLU A 120 9.51 8.93 -4.08
N ARG A 121 9.21 10.10 -3.52
CA ARG A 121 8.67 10.23 -2.16
C ARG A 121 7.28 9.59 -2.07
N ALA A 122 6.44 9.82 -3.07
CA ALA A 122 5.11 9.24 -3.11
C ALA A 122 5.16 7.70 -3.24
N ARG A 123 6.05 7.16 -4.10
CA ARG A 123 6.25 5.71 -4.22
C ARG A 123 6.74 5.09 -2.92
N ALA A 124 7.65 5.76 -2.22
CA ALA A 124 8.19 5.29 -0.95
C ALA A 124 7.14 5.17 0.17
N CYS A 125 5.99 5.83 0.05
CA CYS A 125 4.89 5.71 1.01
C CYS A 125 4.11 4.39 0.90
N TYR A 126 4.22 3.66 -0.22
CA TYR A 126 3.45 2.44 -0.47
C TYR A 126 4.24 1.19 -0.15
N GLU A 127 3.57 0.21 0.45
CA GLU A 127 4.14 -1.12 0.68
C GLU A 127 4.34 -1.86 -0.65
N GLY A 128 5.59 -2.23 -0.92
CA GLY A 128 6.00 -3.02 -2.07
C GLY A 128 6.08 -2.24 -3.39
N PRO A 129 6.52 -2.91 -4.45
CA PRO A 129 6.75 -2.28 -5.74
C PRO A 129 5.43 -1.88 -6.43
N ILE A 130 5.41 -0.69 -7.03
CA ILE A 130 4.30 -0.20 -7.84
C ILE A 130 4.62 -0.38 -9.31
N GLY A 131 3.87 -1.25 -9.99
CA GLY A 131 4.09 -1.63 -11.39
C GLY A 131 3.70 -0.56 -12.43
N LEU A 132 3.37 0.67 -12.03
CA LEU A 132 3.06 1.76 -12.94
C LEU A 132 4.34 2.45 -13.42
N SER A 133 4.43 2.73 -14.73
CA SER A 133 5.50 3.59 -15.28
C SER A 133 5.43 4.99 -14.66
N SER A 134 6.54 5.75 -14.71
CA SER A 134 6.60 7.11 -14.16
C SER A 134 5.45 7.99 -14.69
N ASN A 135 5.22 8.01 -16.01
CA ASN A 135 4.14 8.81 -16.58
C ASN A 135 2.74 8.39 -16.09
N LYS A 136 2.46 7.08 -15.99
CA LYS A 136 1.17 6.58 -15.49
C LYS A 136 0.98 6.87 -14.01
N PHE A 137 2.05 6.73 -13.22
CA PHE A 137 1.99 7.03 -11.79
C PHE A 137 1.77 8.52 -11.54
N THR A 138 2.50 9.39 -12.24
CA THR A 138 2.32 10.85 -12.18
C THR A 138 0.91 11.26 -12.62
N GLN A 139 0.41 10.70 -13.74
CA GLN A 139 -0.95 10.95 -14.21
C GLN A 139 -1.99 10.57 -13.14
N MET A 140 -1.85 9.39 -12.54
CA MET A 140 -2.73 8.93 -11.47
C MET A 140 -2.71 9.91 -10.28
N LEU A 141 -1.52 10.35 -9.83
CA LEU A 141 -1.40 11.31 -8.71
C LEU A 141 -2.10 12.63 -9.01
N VAL A 142 -1.97 13.17 -10.23
CA VAL A 142 -2.64 14.41 -10.65
C VAL A 142 -4.16 14.21 -10.63
N LEU A 143 -4.67 13.13 -11.24
CA LEU A 143 -6.10 12.83 -11.31
C LEU A 143 -6.71 12.66 -9.90
N ASP A 144 -6.07 11.84 -9.08
CA ASP A 144 -6.55 11.52 -7.73
C ASP A 144 -6.48 12.75 -6.82
N GLY A 145 -5.38 13.50 -6.88
CA GLY A 145 -5.20 14.72 -6.09
C GLY A 145 -6.23 15.80 -6.43
N CYS A 146 -6.44 16.08 -7.71
CA CYS A 146 -7.46 17.03 -8.14
C CYS A 146 -8.88 16.58 -7.76
N PHE A 147 -9.17 15.29 -7.87
CA PHE A 147 -10.46 14.73 -7.48
C PHE A 147 -10.73 14.89 -5.98
N VAL A 148 -9.74 14.59 -5.13
CA VAL A 148 -9.87 14.76 -3.67
C VAL A 148 -10.05 16.22 -3.29
N LEU A 149 -9.31 17.14 -3.93
CA LEU A 149 -9.46 18.58 -3.70
C LEU A 149 -10.87 19.08 -4.10
N ASP A 150 -11.40 18.58 -5.21
CA ASP A 150 -12.75 18.95 -5.67
C ASP A 150 -13.85 18.38 -4.75
N LEU A 151 -13.67 17.16 -4.21
CA LEU A 151 -14.54 16.58 -3.20
C LEU A 151 -14.56 17.40 -1.90
N PHE A 152 -13.40 17.76 -1.37
CA PHE A 152 -13.32 18.57 -0.14
C PHE A 152 -13.97 19.93 -0.31
N ARG A 153 -13.79 20.51 -1.48
CA ARG A 153 -14.42 21.77 -1.80
C ARG A 153 -15.95 21.62 -1.87
N GLY A 154 -16.44 20.58 -2.55
CA GLY A 154 -17.88 20.29 -2.62
C GLY A 154 -18.51 20.08 -1.25
N ALA A 155 -17.80 19.41 -0.35
CA ALA A 155 -18.23 19.24 1.03
C ALA A 155 -18.28 20.57 1.80
N TYR A 156 -17.32 21.47 1.54
CA TYR A 156 -17.24 22.79 2.20
C TYR A 156 -18.26 23.80 1.67
N GLU A 157 -18.44 23.88 0.35
CA GLU A 157 -19.31 24.87 -0.31
C GLU A 157 -20.75 24.40 -0.49
N GLY A 158 -21.02 23.11 -0.23
CA GLY A 158 -22.26 22.42 -0.59
C GLY A 158 -22.26 22.00 -2.06
N PHE A 159 -22.55 20.71 -2.33
CA PHE A 159 -22.53 20.13 -3.68
C PHE A 159 -23.46 20.82 -4.69
N SER A 160 -24.45 21.58 -4.22
CA SER A 160 -25.37 22.35 -5.07
C SER A 160 -24.70 23.46 -5.90
N LYS A 161 -23.48 23.88 -5.56
CA LYS A 161 -22.71 24.91 -6.27
C LYS A 161 -21.69 24.35 -7.26
N LEU A 162 -21.60 23.04 -7.38
CA LEU A 162 -20.64 22.35 -8.26
C LEU A 162 -21.23 21.94 -9.62
N GLY A 163 -22.47 22.32 -9.90
CA GLY A 163 -23.16 22.06 -11.14
C GLY A 163 -22.68 22.87 -12.33
#